data_4ce93c94bc6bbb559672dec7ead8b495
#
_entry.id   4ce93c94bc6bbb559672dec7ead8b495
#
_cell.length_a   1.000
_cell.length_b   1.000
_cell.length_c   1.000
_cell.angle_alpha   90.00
_cell.angle_beta   90.00
_cell.angle_gamma   90.00
#
_symmetry.space_group_name_H-M   'P 1'
#
loop_
_entity.id
_entity.type
_entity.pdbx_description
1 polymer ?
#
loop_
_entity_poly.entity_id
_entity_poly.type
_entity_poly.pdbx_seq_one_letter_code
_entity_poly.pdbx_strand_id
1 'polypeptide(L)'
;MLFFSLVSLIMCKALINDKLSEDFYHRISAIILLFSGILTYNTIFNLGSLSGIGIYGGLFNITTISQILESFLLIIGSIILISWPKQEELIKEIVNPITLSNQSYASKEKDKSYLYSLVNSILLDNYNKISSESLLSSNIKNNNCYSILNNNKFLSYSINYSIIVLFSSLGASLLISCSDLISMYLSIELQSFSLYVLSTLYRDSESSTSAGLKYFLIGGLASCLILFGSGLLYAYTGLTNFESIYSLISIYYIEVNNNLIDMIYPFFSNELSVSIFLGLIFIFIGFLIKISAAPFHNWSPDVYDETPTIVTIWLTIIPKISILILLLDLYLHIDIIDQLALFSKLNTFKLNIDEVIKYLLLITSLFSLIIGSVVGLAQNRIKRLLAYSTISHIGFILLALAIHTKQSIDSFIFYIIQYIITNLNIFLIIIAFSYLINRSINNNQLNNIKDIRYISEFKGQFYSNPLISLSFSICLFSMAGIPPLIGFFSKQYVLYSAIKGGYYFIAFIAIFVSVISASYYLKIIKTFFIDVSSNTNKEVINTGSNSNDEILSNFHSFLISTLTLSILFFIFKPTLILNTTQLLSISLFNH
;
A
#
# COMPACT_ATOMS: atom_id res chain seq x y z
N MET A 1 -10.90 -0.76 19.57
CA MET A 1 -9.47 -0.81 19.94
C MET A 1 -8.68 0.28 19.24
N LEU A 2 -8.61 0.32 17.90
CA LEU A 2 -7.86 1.31 17.12
C LEU A 2 -8.20 2.77 17.47
N PHE A 3 -9.48 3.11 17.57
CA PHE A 3 -9.92 4.46 17.91
C PHE A 3 -9.42 4.90 19.29
N PHE A 4 -9.62 4.07 20.33
CA PHE A 4 -9.18 4.41 21.69
C PHE A 4 -7.67 4.53 21.81
N SER A 5 -6.91 3.65 21.14
CA SER A 5 -5.44 3.71 21.12
C SER A 5 -4.93 4.94 20.39
N LEU A 6 -5.61 5.35 19.33
CA LEU A 6 -5.28 6.58 18.60
C LEU A 6 -5.50 7.81 19.48
N VAL A 7 -6.66 7.92 20.14
CA VAL A 7 -6.94 9.02 21.08
C VAL A 7 -5.92 9.05 22.21
N SER A 8 -5.58 7.89 22.80
CA SER A 8 -4.58 7.79 23.86
C SER A 8 -3.18 8.25 23.41
N LEU A 9 -2.76 7.91 22.19
CA LEU A 9 -1.46 8.36 21.63
C LEU A 9 -1.43 9.86 21.37
N ILE A 10 -2.53 10.45 20.88
CA ILE A 10 -2.64 11.91 20.72
C ILE A 10 -2.54 12.62 22.07
N MET A 11 -3.23 12.11 23.09
CA MET A 11 -3.17 12.66 24.44
C MET A 11 -1.77 12.52 25.05
N CYS A 12 -1.13 11.36 24.89
CA CYS A 12 0.26 11.16 25.33
C CYS A 12 1.21 12.17 24.67
N LYS A 13 1.05 12.39 23.37
CA LYS A 13 1.86 13.38 22.64
C LYS A 13 1.64 14.79 23.16
N ALA A 14 0.39 15.18 23.42
CA ALA A 14 0.07 16.51 23.92
C ALA A 14 0.59 16.76 25.36
N LEU A 15 0.61 15.71 26.21
CA LEU A 15 1.03 15.83 27.61
C LEU A 15 2.53 15.75 27.84
N ILE A 16 3.24 14.92 27.05
CA ILE A 16 4.63 14.55 27.36
C ILE A 16 5.66 15.44 26.62
N ASN A 17 5.21 16.29 25.68
CA ASN A 17 6.06 17.24 24.93
C ASN A 17 7.47 16.71 24.64
N ASP A 18 7.67 16.10 23.49
CA ASP A 18 8.96 15.78 22.85
C ASP A 18 10.03 15.02 23.68
N LYS A 19 9.69 14.50 24.88
CA LYS A 19 10.61 13.75 25.72
C LYS A 19 10.76 12.27 25.32
N LEU A 20 9.80 11.74 24.56
CA LEU A 20 9.84 10.36 24.10
C LEU A 20 10.47 10.29 22.70
N SER A 21 11.30 9.26 22.47
CA SER A 21 11.91 9.02 21.16
C SER A 21 10.85 8.69 20.11
N GLU A 22 11.05 9.13 18.89
CA GLU A 22 10.16 8.83 17.76
C GLU A 22 9.98 7.33 17.54
N ASP A 23 11.03 6.54 17.74
CA ASP A 23 11.02 5.06 17.64
C ASP A 23 10.03 4.41 18.60
N PHE A 24 9.79 5.01 19.76
CA PHE A 24 8.84 4.51 20.75
C PHE A 24 7.40 4.57 20.20
N TYR A 25 7.03 5.70 19.57
CA TYR A 25 5.69 5.83 18.94
C TYR A 25 5.49 4.86 17.80
N HIS A 26 6.53 4.58 17.01
CA HIS A 26 6.45 3.60 15.92
C HIS A 26 6.25 2.18 16.43
N ARG A 27 6.98 1.80 17.47
CA ARG A 27 6.83 0.46 18.07
C ARG A 27 5.46 0.28 18.71
N ILE A 28 4.97 1.28 19.43
CA ILE A 28 3.63 1.22 20.02
C ILE A 28 2.56 1.11 18.93
N SER A 29 2.65 1.92 17.88
CA SER A 29 1.67 1.86 16.78
C SER A 29 1.69 0.51 16.06
N ALA A 30 2.87 -0.11 15.88
CA ALA A 30 2.99 -1.46 15.34
C ALA A 30 2.33 -2.51 16.24
N ILE A 31 2.55 -2.42 17.57
CA ILE A 31 1.93 -3.32 18.55
C ILE A 31 0.41 -3.14 18.56
N ILE A 32 -0.09 -1.91 18.48
CA ILE A 32 -1.52 -1.62 18.42
C ILE A 32 -2.16 -2.29 17.20
N LEU A 33 -1.55 -2.16 16.01
CA LEU A 33 -2.06 -2.79 14.80
C LEU A 33 -2.01 -4.33 14.89
N LEU A 34 -0.93 -4.89 15.40
CA LEU A 34 -0.81 -6.34 15.58
C LEU A 34 -1.85 -6.87 16.56
N PHE A 35 -1.99 -6.22 17.71
CA PHE A 35 -2.94 -6.64 18.73
C PHE A 35 -4.40 -6.48 18.26
N SER A 36 -4.72 -5.38 17.56
CA SER A 36 -6.04 -5.22 16.96
C SER A 36 -6.34 -6.29 15.91
N GLY A 37 -5.35 -6.66 15.07
CA GLY A 37 -5.50 -7.73 14.08
C GLY A 37 -5.72 -9.12 14.71
N ILE A 38 -5.06 -9.42 15.83
CA ILE A 38 -5.29 -10.67 16.58
C ILE A 38 -6.68 -10.67 17.22
N LEU A 39 -7.12 -9.52 17.76
CA LEU A 39 -8.46 -9.42 18.35
C LEU A 39 -9.57 -9.61 17.30
N THR A 40 -9.44 -8.97 16.11
CA THR A 40 -10.42 -9.15 15.02
C THR A 40 -10.44 -10.61 14.54
N TYR A 41 -9.30 -11.28 14.46
CA TYR A 41 -9.24 -12.70 14.16
C TYR A 41 -9.94 -13.56 15.21
N ASN A 42 -9.78 -13.23 16.50
CA ASN A 42 -10.41 -13.99 17.58
C ASN A 42 -11.94 -13.81 17.63
N THR A 43 -12.46 -12.66 17.19
CA THR A 43 -13.92 -12.42 17.13
C THR A 43 -14.63 -13.31 16.12
N ILE A 44 -13.93 -13.85 15.11
CA ILE A 44 -14.49 -14.77 14.10
C ILE A 44 -15.10 -16.00 14.77
N PHE A 45 -14.44 -16.56 15.79
CA PHE A 45 -14.94 -17.73 16.51
C PHE A 45 -16.20 -17.47 17.33
N ASN A 46 -16.46 -16.21 17.69
CA ASN A 46 -17.63 -15.81 18.46
C ASN A 46 -18.84 -15.45 17.57
N LEU A 47 -18.59 -15.10 16.28
CA LEU A 47 -19.62 -14.83 15.28
C LEU A 47 -20.16 -16.16 14.74
N GLY A 48 -20.95 -16.87 15.52
CA GLY A 48 -21.51 -18.19 15.16
C GLY A 48 -22.53 -18.19 14.01
N SER A 49 -22.82 -17.04 13.38
CA SER A 49 -23.78 -16.91 12.28
C SER A 49 -23.12 -16.25 11.06
N LEU A 50 -23.38 -16.80 9.88
CA LEU A 50 -22.95 -16.25 8.58
C LEU A 50 -23.62 -14.89 8.28
N SER A 51 -24.74 -14.58 8.92
CA SER A 51 -25.59 -13.42 8.62
C SER A 51 -25.05 -12.05 9.07
N GLY A 52 -23.89 -12.00 9.73
CA GLY A 52 -23.30 -10.74 10.18
C GLY A 52 -24.06 -10.06 11.34
N ILE A 53 -23.40 -9.08 11.97
CA ILE A 53 -23.96 -8.23 13.02
C ILE A 53 -23.91 -6.79 12.57
N GLY A 54 -25.08 -6.15 12.43
CA GLY A 54 -25.19 -4.73 12.14
C GLY A 54 -24.89 -3.89 13.38
N ILE A 55 -23.99 -2.92 13.26
CA ILE A 55 -23.62 -1.98 14.31
C ILE A 55 -24.03 -0.56 13.92
N TYR A 56 -24.34 0.28 14.92
CA TYR A 56 -24.79 1.67 14.73
C TYR A 56 -26.02 1.81 13.82
N GLY A 57 -27.04 0.97 14.04
CA GLY A 57 -28.26 1.02 13.25
C GLY A 57 -28.11 0.52 11.82
N GLY A 58 -27.11 -0.34 11.55
CA GLY A 58 -26.87 -0.91 10.23
C GLY A 58 -25.92 -0.10 9.35
N LEU A 59 -25.22 0.90 9.89
CA LEU A 59 -24.19 1.64 9.13
C LEU A 59 -22.96 0.78 8.82
N PHE A 60 -22.65 -0.20 9.69
CA PHE A 60 -21.57 -1.15 9.51
C PHE A 60 -22.10 -2.57 9.72
N ASN A 61 -21.69 -3.48 8.87
CA ASN A 61 -22.03 -4.89 8.96
C ASN A 61 -20.76 -5.72 9.17
N ILE A 62 -20.69 -6.43 10.30
CA ILE A 62 -19.56 -7.26 10.66
C ILE A 62 -19.87 -8.70 10.29
N THR A 63 -19.33 -9.14 9.14
CA THR A 63 -19.40 -10.52 8.68
C THR A 63 -18.11 -11.27 9.04
N THR A 64 -18.12 -12.60 9.01
CA THR A 64 -16.91 -13.41 9.20
C THR A 64 -15.84 -13.10 8.16
N ILE A 65 -16.26 -12.77 6.95
CA ILE A 65 -15.38 -12.43 5.83
C ILE A 65 -14.71 -11.08 6.05
N SER A 66 -15.51 -10.05 6.42
CA SER A 66 -14.98 -8.73 6.71
C SER A 66 -13.93 -8.78 7.83
N GLN A 67 -14.15 -9.61 8.86
CA GLN A 67 -13.22 -9.79 9.97
C GLN A 67 -11.91 -10.48 9.56
N ILE A 68 -11.95 -11.49 8.68
CA ILE A 68 -10.74 -12.13 8.16
C ILE A 68 -9.91 -11.15 7.34
N LEU A 69 -10.55 -10.39 6.45
CA LEU A 69 -9.88 -9.43 5.60
C LEU A 69 -9.35 -8.22 6.37
N GLU A 70 -10.07 -7.78 7.39
CA GLU A 70 -9.63 -6.74 8.33
C GLU A 70 -8.43 -7.20 9.14
N SER A 71 -8.46 -8.41 9.72
CA SER A 71 -7.33 -8.97 10.47
C SER A 71 -6.07 -9.07 9.60
N PHE A 72 -6.21 -9.50 8.35
CA PHE A 72 -5.14 -9.56 7.38
C PHE A 72 -4.54 -8.17 7.08
N LEU A 73 -5.38 -7.15 6.85
CA LEU A 73 -4.95 -5.77 6.62
C LEU A 73 -4.16 -5.22 7.82
N LEU A 74 -4.65 -5.42 9.05
CA LEU A 74 -4.02 -4.91 10.26
C LEU A 74 -2.68 -5.59 10.56
N ILE A 75 -2.57 -6.90 10.34
CA ILE A 75 -1.31 -7.64 10.49
C ILE A 75 -0.28 -7.14 9.47
N ILE A 76 -0.65 -6.93 8.21
CA ILE A 76 0.25 -6.36 7.20
C ILE A 76 0.69 -4.95 7.58
N GLY A 77 -0.23 -4.11 8.06
CA GLY A 77 0.10 -2.79 8.56
C GLY A 77 1.13 -2.81 9.69
N SER A 78 1.00 -3.77 10.62
CA SER A 78 1.97 -3.95 11.70
C SER A 78 3.35 -4.38 11.18
N ILE A 79 3.41 -5.28 10.20
CA ILE A 79 4.66 -5.74 9.57
C ILE A 79 5.39 -4.58 8.90
N ILE A 80 4.66 -3.69 8.21
CA ILE A 80 5.24 -2.50 7.58
C ILE A 80 5.91 -1.61 8.62
N LEU A 81 5.28 -1.38 9.79
CA LEU A 81 5.82 -0.53 10.84
C LEU A 81 6.98 -1.15 11.62
N ILE A 82 6.99 -2.46 11.84
CA ILE A 82 8.06 -3.17 12.58
C ILE A 82 9.37 -3.18 11.79
N SER A 83 9.32 -3.15 10.47
CA SER A 83 10.48 -3.32 9.58
C SER A 83 11.51 -2.18 9.62
N TRP A 84 11.35 -1.17 10.48
CA TRP A 84 12.16 0.03 10.45
C TRP A 84 13.43 -0.05 11.29
N PRO A 85 14.55 0.50 10.80
CA PRO A 85 15.81 0.48 11.52
C PRO A 85 15.79 1.46 12.72
N LYS A 86 16.49 1.11 13.78
CA LYS A 86 16.66 1.96 14.97
C LYS A 86 17.62 3.11 14.69
N GLN A 87 17.18 4.35 14.86
CA GLN A 87 18.07 5.53 14.76
C GLN A 87 19.12 5.59 15.87
N GLU A 88 18.80 5.14 17.07
CA GLU A 88 19.73 5.18 18.20
C GLU A 88 20.97 4.30 17.99
N GLU A 89 20.87 3.18 17.28
CA GLU A 89 22.03 2.34 16.97
C GLU A 89 22.96 3.02 15.98
N LEU A 90 22.41 3.71 14.98
CA LEU A 90 23.18 4.51 14.03
C LEU A 90 23.93 5.68 14.72
N ILE A 91 23.31 6.35 15.69
CA ILE A 91 23.94 7.45 16.44
C ILE A 91 25.05 6.92 17.36
N LYS A 92 24.86 5.76 18.02
CA LYS A 92 25.89 5.15 18.88
C LYS A 92 27.11 4.68 18.10
N GLU A 93 26.91 4.12 16.90
CA GLU A 93 28.01 3.73 16.00
C GLU A 93 28.79 4.93 15.48
N ILE A 94 28.16 6.09 15.35
CA ILE A 94 28.79 7.35 14.92
C ILE A 94 29.62 7.96 16.05
N VAL A 95 29.17 7.87 17.29
CA VAL A 95 29.84 8.47 18.46
C VAL A 95 31.02 7.62 18.90
N ASN A 96 30.97 6.29 18.79
CA ASN A 96 32.04 5.39 19.23
C ASN A 96 33.40 5.59 18.53
N PRO A 97 33.53 5.81 17.20
CA PRO A 97 34.84 6.04 16.59
C PRO A 97 35.47 7.38 16.98
N ILE A 98 34.64 8.38 17.28
CA ILE A 98 35.14 9.69 17.76
C ILE A 98 35.74 9.55 19.17
N THR A 99 35.19 8.69 20.01
CA THR A 99 35.71 8.41 21.34
C THR A 99 36.96 7.52 21.30
N LEU A 100 37.10 6.61 20.36
CA LEU A 100 38.25 5.74 20.18
C LEU A 100 39.48 6.48 19.60
N SER A 101 39.28 7.44 18.70
CA SER A 101 40.38 8.26 18.16
C SER A 101 40.95 9.22 19.18
N ASN A 102 40.20 9.60 20.23
CA ASN A 102 40.68 10.44 21.32
C ASN A 102 41.30 9.65 22.47
N GLN A 103 41.19 8.31 22.49
CA GLN A 103 41.81 7.48 23.54
C GLN A 103 43.31 7.19 23.34
N SER A 104 43.87 7.50 22.15
CA SER A 104 45.33 7.36 21.92
C SER A 104 46.19 8.47 22.54
N TYR A 105 45.61 9.49 23.17
CA TYR A 105 46.35 10.63 23.74
C TYR A 105 46.01 11.00 25.19
N ALA A 106 45.28 10.19 25.97
CA ALA A 106 44.98 10.59 27.37
C ALA A 106 45.02 9.40 28.35
N SER A 107 46.20 9.11 28.82
CA SER A 107 46.38 8.41 30.10
C SER A 107 46.08 9.38 31.27
N LYS A 108 44.85 9.41 31.80
CA LYS A 108 44.51 9.74 33.19
C LYS A 108 43.00 9.67 33.43
N GLU A 109 42.63 8.82 34.34
CA GLU A 109 41.27 8.39 34.74
C GLU A 109 40.52 9.40 35.64
N LYS A 110 40.52 10.69 35.39
CA LYS A 110 39.78 11.63 36.27
C LYS A 110 38.76 12.56 35.58
N ASP A 111 38.59 12.54 34.25
CA ASP A 111 37.84 13.60 33.57
C ASP A 111 36.48 13.16 32.93
N LYS A 112 35.97 11.94 33.21
CA LYS A 112 34.68 11.50 32.65
C LYS A 112 33.45 12.27 33.19
N SER A 113 33.54 12.82 34.41
CA SER A 113 32.43 13.60 34.97
C SER A 113 32.40 15.05 34.45
N TYR A 114 33.53 15.60 34.07
CA TYR A 114 33.65 16.96 33.54
C TYR A 114 33.16 17.07 32.08
N LEU A 115 33.41 16.06 31.26
CA LEU A 115 32.93 16.04 29.86
C LEU A 115 31.41 15.93 29.75
N TYR A 116 30.74 15.16 30.61
CA TYR A 116 29.28 15.09 30.66
C TYR A 116 28.67 16.42 31.16
N SER A 117 29.28 17.11 32.10
CA SER A 117 28.82 18.43 32.54
C SER A 117 29.07 19.52 31.50
N LEU A 118 30.18 19.45 30.74
CA LEU A 118 30.52 20.38 29.65
C LEU A 118 29.58 20.18 28.42
N VAL A 119 29.28 18.98 28.07
CA VAL A 119 28.33 18.69 26.95
C VAL A 119 26.91 19.15 27.33
N ASN A 120 26.48 18.94 28.58
CA ASN A 120 25.17 19.42 29.03
C ASN A 120 25.14 20.94 29.22
N SER A 121 26.24 21.59 29.66
CA SER A 121 26.29 23.05 29.75
C SER A 121 26.35 23.71 28.35
N ILE A 122 27.06 23.14 27.40
CA ILE A 122 27.10 23.63 26.00
C ILE A 122 25.75 23.46 25.32
N LEU A 123 25.00 22.40 25.64
CA LEU A 123 23.64 22.19 25.12
C LEU A 123 22.61 23.11 25.76
N LEU A 124 22.77 23.45 27.07
CA LEU A 124 21.83 24.32 27.79
C LEU A 124 22.12 25.82 27.58
N ASP A 125 23.39 26.24 27.42
CA ASP A 125 23.76 27.64 27.19
C ASP A 125 23.41 28.11 25.76
N ASN A 126 23.33 27.20 24.80
CA ASN A 126 22.89 27.53 23.44
C ASN A 126 21.38 27.68 23.29
N TYR A 127 20.59 27.14 24.22
CA TYR A 127 19.13 27.34 24.22
C TYR A 127 18.73 28.75 24.70
N ASN A 128 19.53 29.39 25.53
CA ASN A 128 19.24 30.70 26.14
C ASN A 128 19.82 31.91 25.37
N LYS A 129 20.63 31.70 24.32
CA LYS A 129 21.28 32.77 23.52
C LYS A 129 20.65 33.09 22.17
N ILE A 130 19.53 32.47 21.82
CA ILE A 130 18.83 32.72 20.53
C ILE A 130 17.83 33.89 20.60
N SER A 131 17.79 34.63 21.74
CA SER A 131 16.85 35.75 21.90
C SER A 131 17.47 37.16 21.88
N SER A 132 18.75 37.35 21.56
CA SER A 132 19.28 38.72 21.42
C SER A 132 20.51 38.81 20.49
N GLU A 133 20.35 39.63 19.45
CA GLU A 133 21.36 40.45 18.77
C GLU A 133 22.18 39.87 17.61
N SER A 134 21.86 40.48 16.47
CA SER A 134 22.72 40.76 15.31
C SER A 134 24.09 41.30 15.70
N LEU A 135 25.17 40.83 15.08
CA LEU A 135 26.27 41.58 14.45
C LEU A 135 27.60 40.79 14.33
N LEU A 136 28.07 40.77 13.07
CA LEU A 136 29.47 40.74 12.62
C LEU A 136 30.35 39.49 12.76
N SER A 137 30.53 38.88 11.60
CA SER A 137 31.83 38.48 10.97
C SER A 137 32.89 37.75 11.78
N SER A 138 33.29 36.61 11.22
CA SER A 138 34.50 35.83 11.50
C SER A 138 34.31 34.63 12.43
N ASN A 139 33.79 33.52 11.86
CA ASN A 139 34.29 32.18 12.20
C ASN A 139 33.60 31.10 11.30
N ILE A 140 34.21 30.88 10.16
CA ILE A 140 33.76 29.92 9.11
C ILE A 140 33.91 28.45 9.54
N LYS A 141 34.36 28.13 10.72
CA LYS A 141 34.61 26.73 11.16
C LYS A 141 33.51 26.05 11.99
N ASN A 142 32.56 26.82 12.55
CA ASN A 142 31.51 26.23 13.40
C ASN A 142 30.15 26.03 12.67
N ASN A 143 30.00 26.61 11.48
CA ASN A 143 28.72 26.48 10.72
C ASN A 143 28.51 25.09 10.10
N ASN A 144 29.57 24.25 9.99
CA ASN A 144 29.44 22.92 9.38
C ASN A 144 28.74 21.90 10.30
N CYS A 145 28.80 22.04 11.62
CA CYS A 145 28.08 21.10 12.51
C CYS A 145 26.59 21.35 12.58
N TYR A 146 26.16 22.62 12.54
CA TYR A 146 24.71 22.94 12.55
C TYR A 146 24.03 22.68 11.21
N SER A 147 24.73 22.86 10.09
CA SER A 147 24.23 22.48 8.76
C SER A 147 24.15 20.95 8.62
N ILE A 148 25.02 20.20 9.27
CA ILE A 148 25.01 18.72 9.29
C ILE A 148 23.83 18.19 10.11
N LEU A 149 23.52 18.78 11.26
CA LEU A 149 22.35 18.41 12.07
C LEU A 149 21.02 18.79 11.40
N ASN A 150 20.94 19.92 10.71
CA ASN A 150 19.75 20.32 9.99
C ASN A 150 19.53 19.53 8.67
N ASN A 151 20.60 19.04 8.03
CA ASN A 151 20.51 18.25 6.82
C ASN A 151 20.19 16.76 7.07
N ASN A 152 20.32 16.27 8.32
CA ASN A 152 19.95 14.88 8.69
C ASN A 152 18.44 14.66 8.84
N LYS A 153 17.60 15.66 8.55
CA LYS A 153 16.13 15.57 8.63
C LYS A 153 15.47 14.64 7.61
N PHE A 154 16.19 14.09 6.64
CA PHE A 154 15.59 13.30 5.56
C PHE A 154 15.15 11.89 5.96
N LEU A 155 15.58 11.39 7.11
CA LEU A 155 15.14 10.09 7.66
C LEU A 155 14.70 10.16 9.14
N SER A 156 14.64 11.35 9.73
CA SER A 156 13.97 11.50 11.01
C SER A 156 12.47 11.31 10.80
N TYR A 157 11.97 10.18 11.25
CA TYR A 157 10.54 9.92 11.24
C TYR A 157 9.88 10.90 12.21
N SER A 158 9.01 11.73 11.71
CA SER A 158 8.22 12.56 12.61
C SER A 158 7.28 11.67 13.42
N ILE A 159 7.11 11.94 14.70
CA ILE A 159 6.10 11.30 15.57
C ILE A 159 4.72 11.30 14.89
N ASN A 160 4.46 12.29 14.05
CA ASN A 160 3.23 12.44 13.28
C ASN A 160 3.00 11.29 12.30
N TYR A 161 4.05 10.66 11.77
CA TYR A 161 3.91 9.55 10.85
C TYR A 161 3.10 8.40 11.45
N SER A 162 3.45 7.94 12.65
CA SER A 162 2.77 6.80 13.30
C SER A 162 1.31 7.08 13.58
N ILE A 163 0.96 8.30 13.99
CA ILE A 163 -0.42 8.72 14.23
C ILE A 163 -1.21 8.74 12.92
N ILE A 164 -0.64 9.31 11.85
CA ILE A 164 -1.31 9.39 10.54
C ILE A 164 -1.54 8.00 9.96
N VAL A 165 -0.57 7.09 10.14
CA VAL A 165 -0.71 5.68 9.75
C VAL A 165 -1.86 4.99 10.48
N LEU A 166 -2.04 5.24 11.79
CA LEU A 166 -3.18 4.70 12.52
C LEU A 166 -4.52 5.29 12.05
N PHE A 167 -4.59 6.56 11.68
CA PHE A 167 -5.79 7.14 11.06
C PHE A 167 -6.12 6.46 9.73
N SER A 168 -5.11 6.24 8.87
CA SER A 168 -5.33 5.57 7.59
C SER A 168 -5.77 4.12 7.75
N SER A 169 -5.21 3.39 8.75
CA SER A 169 -5.62 2.01 9.03
C SER A 169 -7.03 1.93 9.62
N LEU A 170 -7.43 2.90 10.44
CA LEU A 170 -8.78 3.01 10.96
C LEU A 170 -9.79 3.26 9.82
N GLY A 171 -9.49 4.20 8.91
CA GLY A 171 -10.33 4.43 7.73
C GLY A 171 -10.43 3.19 6.83
N ALA A 172 -9.33 2.44 6.66
CA ALA A 172 -9.32 1.21 5.87
C ALA A 172 -10.15 0.09 6.51
N SER A 173 -10.10 -0.09 7.84
CA SER A 173 -10.90 -1.10 8.54
C SER A 173 -12.39 -0.76 8.51
N LEU A 174 -12.76 0.50 8.71
CA LEU A 174 -14.14 0.95 8.59
C LEU A 174 -14.69 0.77 7.17
N LEU A 175 -13.85 0.95 6.14
CA LEU A 175 -14.26 0.77 4.75
C LEU A 175 -14.61 -0.68 4.42
N ILE A 176 -13.90 -1.65 5.00
CA ILE A 176 -14.16 -3.09 4.79
C ILE A 176 -15.49 -3.52 5.41
N SER A 177 -15.91 -2.88 6.50
CA SER A 177 -17.14 -3.24 7.22
C SER A 177 -18.33 -2.33 6.89
N CYS A 178 -18.21 -1.37 5.97
CA CYS A 178 -19.30 -0.45 5.64
C CYS A 178 -20.45 -1.17 4.91
N SER A 179 -21.70 -0.81 5.28
CA SER A 179 -22.92 -1.33 4.65
C SER A 179 -23.88 -0.23 4.17
N ASP A 180 -23.44 1.02 4.25
CA ASP A 180 -24.24 2.20 3.93
C ASP A 180 -23.45 3.18 3.06
N LEU A 181 -24.10 3.93 2.16
CA LEU A 181 -23.48 4.95 1.30
C LEU A 181 -22.74 6.03 2.10
N ILE A 182 -23.31 6.45 3.25
CA ILE A 182 -22.73 7.49 4.11
C ILE A 182 -21.48 6.95 4.80
N SER A 183 -21.56 5.78 5.42
CA SER A 183 -20.41 5.15 6.09
C SER A 183 -19.27 4.86 5.12
N MET A 184 -19.58 4.42 3.90
CA MET A 184 -18.64 4.22 2.81
C MET A 184 -17.89 5.52 2.47
N TYR A 185 -18.63 6.62 2.26
CA TYR A 185 -18.02 7.89 1.91
C TYR A 185 -17.13 8.42 3.03
N LEU A 186 -17.61 8.42 4.28
CA LEU A 186 -16.84 8.91 5.43
C LEU A 186 -15.59 8.09 5.70
N SER A 187 -15.66 6.76 5.57
CA SER A 187 -14.50 5.88 5.78
C SER A 187 -13.42 6.07 4.72
N ILE A 188 -13.81 6.23 3.45
CA ILE A 188 -12.85 6.46 2.37
C ILE A 188 -12.23 7.86 2.43
N GLU A 189 -12.98 8.87 2.92
CA GLU A 189 -12.42 10.20 3.15
C GLU A 189 -11.43 10.20 4.33
N LEU A 190 -11.75 9.54 5.44
CA LEU A 190 -10.82 9.40 6.56
C LEU A 190 -9.51 8.76 6.12
N GLN A 191 -9.58 7.71 5.29
CA GLN A 191 -8.41 7.05 4.72
C GLN A 191 -7.65 7.98 3.78
N SER A 192 -8.33 8.65 2.85
CA SER A 192 -7.69 9.47 1.82
C SER A 192 -7.03 10.72 2.39
N PHE A 193 -7.66 11.45 3.32
CA PHE A 193 -7.05 12.61 3.98
C PHE A 193 -5.79 12.24 4.74
N SER A 194 -5.80 11.12 5.46
CA SER A 194 -4.60 10.64 6.14
C SER A 194 -3.44 10.36 5.17
N LEU A 195 -3.75 9.78 3.99
CA LEU A 195 -2.75 9.50 2.94
C LEU A 195 -2.23 10.77 2.26
N TYR A 196 -3.07 11.79 2.07
CA TYR A 196 -2.61 13.08 1.53
C TYR A 196 -1.63 13.76 2.48
N VAL A 197 -1.92 13.78 3.78
CA VAL A 197 -1.00 14.30 4.80
C VAL A 197 0.27 13.46 4.87
N LEU A 198 0.17 12.13 4.75
CA LEU A 198 1.33 11.24 4.75
C LEU A 198 2.27 11.51 3.57
N SER A 199 1.73 11.77 2.38
CA SER A 199 2.52 12.08 1.19
C SER A 199 3.26 13.41 1.28
N THR A 200 2.71 14.41 2.02
CA THR A 200 3.30 15.74 2.22
C THR A 200 4.10 15.89 3.51
N LEU A 201 4.32 14.79 4.24
CA LEU A 201 4.95 14.81 5.57
C LEU A 201 6.32 15.53 5.56
N TYR A 202 7.11 15.33 4.51
CA TYR A 202 8.43 15.94 4.35
C TYR A 202 8.34 17.32 3.69
N ARG A 203 7.89 18.29 4.47
CA ARG A 203 7.62 19.67 4.05
C ARG A 203 8.80 20.35 3.35
N ASP A 204 10.03 20.03 3.76
CA ASP A 204 11.24 20.69 3.25
C ASP A 204 11.65 20.18 1.84
N SER A 205 11.00 19.13 1.32
CA SER A 205 11.27 18.59 -0.02
C SER A 205 10.21 19.04 -1.02
N GLU A 206 10.64 19.77 -2.05
CA GLU A 206 9.78 20.19 -3.16
C GLU A 206 9.10 19.00 -3.85
N SER A 207 9.81 17.89 -3.98
CA SER A 207 9.28 16.67 -4.60
C SER A 207 8.11 16.09 -3.82
N SER A 208 8.19 15.95 -2.49
CA SER A 208 7.09 15.37 -1.71
C SER A 208 5.88 16.29 -1.61
N THR A 209 6.09 17.61 -1.56
CA THR A 209 4.98 18.57 -1.54
C THR A 209 4.25 18.62 -2.88
N SER A 210 4.97 18.55 -4.01
CA SER A 210 4.36 18.46 -5.35
C SER A 210 3.60 17.14 -5.55
N ALA A 211 4.15 16.01 -5.05
CA ALA A 211 3.47 14.72 -5.07
C ALA A 211 2.16 14.74 -4.29
N GLY A 212 2.20 15.29 -3.08
CA GLY A 212 1.02 15.39 -2.23
C GLY A 212 -0.06 16.27 -2.82
N LEU A 213 0.30 17.38 -3.48
CA LEU A 213 -0.64 18.27 -4.17
C LEU A 213 -1.31 17.55 -5.34
N LYS A 214 -0.56 16.83 -6.18
CA LYS A 214 -1.11 16.02 -7.28
C LYS A 214 -2.07 14.96 -6.74
N TYR A 215 -1.69 14.27 -5.66
CA TYR A 215 -2.50 13.23 -5.04
C TYR A 215 -3.79 13.79 -4.46
N PHE A 216 -3.73 14.93 -3.78
CA PHE A 216 -4.90 15.62 -3.23
C PHE A 216 -5.89 16.06 -4.32
N LEU A 217 -5.41 16.68 -5.41
CA LEU A 217 -6.30 17.18 -6.47
C LEU A 217 -7.04 16.03 -7.18
N ILE A 218 -6.33 14.98 -7.58
CA ILE A 218 -6.94 13.84 -8.28
C ILE A 218 -7.78 12.99 -7.33
N GLY A 219 -7.31 12.82 -6.09
CA GLY A 219 -8.07 12.12 -5.08
C GLY A 219 -9.34 12.86 -4.67
N GLY A 220 -9.30 14.20 -4.60
CA GLY A 220 -10.47 15.04 -4.37
C GLY A 220 -11.50 14.94 -5.52
N LEU A 221 -11.04 14.90 -6.78
CA LEU A 221 -11.92 14.62 -7.91
C LEU A 221 -12.61 13.25 -7.78
N ALA A 222 -11.86 12.21 -7.40
CA ALA A 222 -12.43 10.89 -7.20
C ALA A 222 -13.49 10.88 -6.10
N SER A 223 -13.26 11.56 -4.99
CA SER A 223 -14.24 11.65 -3.89
C SER A 223 -15.48 12.44 -4.28
N CYS A 224 -15.34 13.51 -5.06
CA CYS A 224 -16.49 14.22 -5.62
C CYS A 224 -17.36 13.32 -6.52
N LEU A 225 -16.74 12.46 -7.34
CA LEU A 225 -17.48 11.50 -8.18
C LEU A 225 -18.23 10.46 -7.33
N ILE A 226 -17.58 9.92 -6.28
CA ILE A 226 -18.23 8.98 -5.36
C ILE A 226 -19.41 9.64 -4.65
N LEU A 227 -19.25 10.87 -4.15
CA LEU A 227 -20.29 11.62 -3.48
C LEU A 227 -21.45 11.94 -4.45
N PHE A 228 -21.14 12.37 -5.67
CA PHE A 228 -22.15 12.64 -6.69
C PHE A 228 -22.93 11.38 -7.05
N GLY A 229 -22.23 10.24 -7.23
CA GLY A 229 -22.90 8.96 -7.49
C GLY A 229 -23.79 8.49 -6.36
N SER A 230 -23.32 8.59 -5.10
CA SER A 230 -24.13 8.27 -3.92
C SER A 230 -25.33 9.23 -3.75
N GLY A 231 -25.16 10.50 -4.07
CA GLY A 231 -26.22 11.50 -4.09
C GLY A 231 -27.31 11.21 -5.12
N LEU A 232 -26.93 10.74 -6.31
CA LEU A 232 -27.89 10.28 -7.34
C LEU A 232 -28.67 9.06 -6.86
N LEU A 233 -28.00 8.06 -6.28
CA LEU A 233 -28.68 6.90 -5.72
C LEU A 233 -29.70 7.31 -4.65
N TYR A 234 -29.29 8.13 -3.71
CA TYR A 234 -30.18 8.60 -2.66
C TYR A 234 -31.34 9.45 -3.17
N ALA A 235 -31.10 10.34 -4.14
CA ALA A 235 -32.15 11.22 -4.69
C ALA A 235 -33.30 10.44 -5.33
N TYR A 236 -33.00 9.29 -5.96
CA TYR A 236 -34.02 8.50 -6.66
C TYR A 236 -34.55 7.33 -5.84
N THR A 237 -33.77 6.75 -4.94
CA THR A 237 -34.22 5.62 -4.10
C THR A 237 -34.72 6.04 -2.74
N GLY A 238 -34.26 7.16 -2.18
CA GLY A 238 -34.50 7.56 -0.82
C GLY A 238 -33.81 6.67 0.23
N LEU A 239 -32.99 5.71 -0.20
CA LEU A 239 -32.34 4.71 0.63
C LEU A 239 -30.83 4.94 0.68
N THR A 240 -30.21 4.65 1.82
CA THR A 240 -28.75 4.76 2.00
C THR A 240 -28.08 3.41 2.20
N ASN A 241 -28.78 2.42 2.73
CA ASN A 241 -28.25 1.08 3.00
C ASN A 241 -28.15 0.24 1.72
N PHE A 242 -27.03 -0.47 1.52
CA PHE A 242 -26.79 -1.27 0.34
C PHE A 242 -27.82 -2.38 0.13
N GLU A 243 -28.13 -3.16 1.18
CA GLU A 243 -29.09 -4.25 1.09
C GLU A 243 -30.49 -3.77 0.66
N SER A 244 -30.93 -2.62 1.20
CA SER A 244 -32.21 -2.03 0.84
C SER A 244 -32.24 -1.47 -0.57
N ILE A 245 -31.13 -0.89 -1.06
CA ILE A 245 -30.99 -0.43 -2.44
C ILE A 245 -31.04 -1.62 -3.40
N TYR A 246 -30.31 -2.69 -3.08
CA TYR A 246 -30.30 -3.90 -3.92
C TYR A 246 -31.67 -4.61 -3.95
N SER A 247 -32.36 -4.71 -2.81
CA SER A 247 -33.72 -5.27 -2.76
C SER A 247 -34.71 -4.44 -3.60
N LEU A 248 -34.59 -3.11 -3.57
CA LEU A 248 -35.41 -2.23 -4.42
C LEU A 248 -35.11 -2.46 -5.90
N ILE A 249 -33.84 -2.56 -6.29
CA ILE A 249 -33.45 -2.82 -7.66
C ILE A 249 -33.99 -4.19 -8.13
N SER A 250 -33.92 -5.23 -7.29
CA SER A 250 -34.43 -6.57 -7.64
C SER A 250 -35.96 -6.58 -7.85
N ILE A 251 -36.72 -5.90 -6.99
CA ILE A 251 -38.17 -5.76 -7.14
C ILE A 251 -38.52 -5.04 -8.45
N TYR A 252 -37.79 -3.94 -8.73
CA TYR A 252 -37.99 -3.20 -9.98
C TYR A 252 -37.78 -4.05 -11.22
N TYR A 253 -36.74 -4.91 -11.26
CA TYR A 253 -36.52 -5.83 -12.38
C TYR A 253 -37.65 -6.86 -12.54
N ILE A 254 -38.24 -7.35 -11.46
CA ILE A 254 -39.35 -8.32 -11.48
C ILE A 254 -40.64 -7.65 -12.00
N GLU A 255 -40.94 -6.44 -11.57
CA GLU A 255 -42.18 -5.73 -11.96
C GLU A 255 -42.15 -5.24 -13.43
N VAL A 256 -41.02 -4.75 -13.92
CA VAL A 256 -40.83 -4.34 -15.31
C VAL A 256 -41.03 -5.52 -16.26
N ASN A 257 -40.61 -6.73 -15.87
CA ASN A 257 -40.80 -7.93 -16.67
C ASN A 257 -42.26 -8.41 -16.72
N ASN A 258 -43.09 -8.03 -15.78
CA ASN A 258 -44.51 -8.40 -15.73
C ASN A 258 -45.44 -7.42 -16.48
N ASN A 259 -44.90 -6.40 -17.20
CA ASN A 259 -45.62 -5.38 -17.96
C ASN A 259 -46.70 -4.59 -17.18
N LEU A 260 -46.74 -4.72 -15.85
CA LEU A 260 -47.73 -4.05 -15.00
C LEU A 260 -47.47 -2.55 -14.81
N ILE A 261 -46.19 -2.16 -14.73
CA ILE A 261 -45.79 -0.78 -14.52
C ILE A 261 -45.76 0.02 -15.83
N ASP A 262 -45.38 -0.59 -16.94
CA ASP A 262 -45.35 0.08 -18.24
C ASP A 262 -46.75 0.57 -18.70
N MET A 263 -47.81 0.02 -18.15
CA MET A 263 -49.16 0.49 -18.39
C MET A 263 -49.59 1.66 -17.48
N ILE A 264 -49.01 1.79 -16.30
CA ILE A 264 -49.43 2.79 -15.29
C ILE A 264 -48.54 4.03 -15.30
N TYR A 265 -47.21 3.87 -15.44
CA TYR A 265 -46.23 4.98 -15.40
C TYR A 265 -45.02 4.74 -16.33
N PRO A 266 -45.17 4.81 -17.67
CA PRO A 266 -44.06 4.50 -18.60
C PRO A 266 -42.89 5.50 -18.54
N PHE A 267 -43.13 6.71 -18.04
CA PHE A 267 -42.12 7.77 -17.96
C PHE A 267 -41.25 7.64 -16.73
N PHE A 268 -41.82 7.27 -15.59
CA PHE A 268 -41.12 7.17 -14.30
C PHE A 268 -40.16 5.97 -14.25
N SER A 269 -40.49 4.88 -14.92
CA SER A 269 -39.68 3.66 -14.91
C SER A 269 -38.35 3.81 -15.64
N ASN A 270 -38.31 4.57 -16.71
CA ASN A 270 -37.08 4.78 -17.50
C ASN A 270 -36.11 5.76 -16.84
N GLU A 271 -36.62 6.81 -16.21
CA GLU A 271 -35.76 7.80 -15.52
C GLU A 271 -35.10 7.21 -14.27
N LEU A 272 -35.82 6.42 -13.49
CA LEU A 272 -35.30 5.79 -12.28
C LEU A 272 -34.18 4.80 -12.58
N SER A 273 -34.34 3.98 -13.61
CA SER A 273 -33.30 3.00 -14.01
C SER A 273 -32.03 3.68 -14.50
N VAL A 274 -32.16 4.73 -15.31
CA VAL A 274 -30.99 5.47 -15.84
C VAL A 274 -30.22 6.19 -14.73
N SER A 275 -30.91 6.75 -13.76
CA SER A 275 -30.28 7.49 -12.67
C SER A 275 -29.57 6.58 -11.68
N ILE A 276 -30.13 5.43 -11.31
CA ILE A 276 -29.45 4.41 -10.49
C ILE A 276 -28.21 3.91 -11.22
N PHE A 277 -28.33 3.62 -12.51
CA PHE A 277 -27.23 3.21 -13.36
C PHE A 277 -26.07 4.23 -13.38
N LEU A 278 -26.38 5.51 -13.62
CA LEU A 278 -25.37 6.55 -13.61
C LEU A 278 -24.72 6.71 -12.22
N GLY A 279 -25.52 6.62 -11.16
CA GLY A 279 -25.02 6.69 -9.78
C GLY A 279 -23.97 5.61 -9.48
N LEU A 280 -24.26 4.36 -9.83
CA LEU A 280 -23.33 3.24 -9.67
C LEU A 280 -22.07 3.40 -10.52
N ILE A 281 -22.19 3.82 -11.78
CA ILE A 281 -21.02 4.06 -12.64
C ILE A 281 -20.09 5.11 -12.03
N PHE A 282 -20.63 6.23 -11.54
CA PHE A 282 -19.80 7.28 -10.92
C PHE A 282 -19.07 6.79 -9.66
N ILE A 283 -19.70 5.96 -8.83
CA ILE A 283 -19.07 5.33 -7.68
C ILE A 283 -17.93 4.41 -8.13
N PHE A 284 -18.16 3.52 -9.09
CA PHE A 284 -17.13 2.62 -9.61
C PHE A 284 -15.96 3.40 -10.23
N ILE A 285 -16.22 4.41 -11.05
CA ILE A 285 -15.17 5.26 -11.63
C ILE A 285 -14.35 5.94 -10.52
N GLY A 286 -14.99 6.49 -9.49
CA GLY A 286 -14.29 7.10 -8.36
C GLY A 286 -13.34 6.13 -7.65
N PHE A 287 -13.76 4.88 -7.43
CA PHE A 287 -12.89 3.85 -6.86
C PHE A 287 -11.77 3.43 -7.81
N LEU A 288 -12.03 3.32 -9.11
CA LEU A 288 -11.02 3.00 -10.12
C LEU A 288 -9.92 4.09 -10.19
N ILE A 289 -10.28 5.37 -10.02
CA ILE A 289 -9.31 6.46 -9.89
C ILE A 289 -8.44 6.24 -8.64
N LYS A 290 -9.04 5.94 -7.49
CA LYS A 290 -8.32 5.74 -6.22
C LYS A 290 -7.38 4.53 -6.24
N ILE A 291 -7.72 3.45 -6.95
CA ILE A 291 -6.86 2.27 -7.14
C ILE A 291 -5.75 2.54 -8.16
N SER A 292 -5.85 3.60 -8.96
CA SER A 292 -4.98 3.88 -10.11
C SER A 292 -5.13 2.89 -11.28
N ALA A 293 -6.35 2.44 -11.56
CA ALA A 293 -6.63 1.66 -12.76
C ALA A 293 -6.56 2.54 -14.02
N ALA A 294 -6.01 2.03 -15.13
CA ALA A 294 -6.01 2.79 -16.37
C ALA A 294 -7.44 2.79 -17.01
N PRO A 295 -7.88 3.96 -17.55
CA PRO A 295 -7.10 5.12 -17.97
C PRO A 295 -6.76 6.14 -16.86
N PHE A 296 -7.25 6.00 -15.64
CA PHE A 296 -7.16 6.99 -14.56
C PHE A 296 -5.88 6.89 -13.71
N HIS A 297 -4.80 6.34 -14.24
CA HIS A 297 -3.58 5.96 -13.54
C HIS A 297 -2.52 7.07 -13.39
N ASN A 298 -2.66 8.22 -14.07
CA ASN A 298 -1.58 9.20 -14.28
C ASN A 298 -0.94 9.74 -12.99
N TRP A 299 -1.67 9.75 -11.88
CA TRP A 299 -1.18 10.25 -10.60
C TRP A 299 -0.18 9.31 -9.91
N SER A 300 -0.39 7.99 -10.03
CA SER A 300 0.34 7.02 -9.21
C SER A 300 1.84 6.91 -9.53
N PRO A 301 2.31 6.95 -10.79
CA PRO A 301 3.75 6.90 -11.07
C PRO A 301 4.50 8.13 -10.56
N ASP A 302 3.88 9.31 -10.63
CA ASP A 302 4.49 10.55 -10.16
C ASP A 302 4.53 10.59 -8.63
N VAL A 303 3.42 10.27 -7.96
CA VAL A 303 3.33 10.26 -6.50
C VAL A 303 4.29 9.24 -5.89
N TYR A 304 4.36 8.02 -6.44
CA TYR A 304 5.25 6.99 -5.89
C TYR A 304 6.73 7.28 -6.11
N ASP A 305 7.09 7.95 -7.20
CA ASP A 305 8.48 8.33 -7.47
C ASP A 305 8.96 9.48 -6.56
N GLU A 306 8.10 10.45 -6.29
CA GLU A 306 8.43 11.67 -5.57
C GLU A 306 8.32 11.52 -4.04
N THR A 307 7.49 10.58 -3.53
CA THR A 307 7.38 10.30 -2.09
C THR A 307 8.52 9.40 -1.59
N PRO A 308 8.92 9.52 -0.30
CA PRO A 308 9.91 8.62 0.31
C PRO A 308 9.45 7.15 0.27
N THR A 309 10.41 6.20 0.15
CA THR A 309 10.10 4.77 0.04
C THR A 309 9.24 4.22 1.16
N ILE A 310 9.40 4.74 2.36
CA ILE A 310 8.64 4.36 3.55
C ILE A 310 7.15 4.71 3.40
N VAL A 311 6.87 5.90 2.88
CA VAL A 311 5.50 6.34 2.59
C VAL A 311 4.92 5.57 1.40
N THR A 312 5.75 5.30 0.38
CA THR A 312 5.29 4.55 -0.81
C THR A 312 4.85 3.13 -0.49
N ILE A 313 5.49 2.43 0.47
CA ILE A 313 5.05 1.09 0.90
C ILE A 313 3.61 1.15 1.41
N TRP A 314 3.33 2.11 2.28
CA TRP A 314 2.00 2.27 2.86
C TRP A 314 0.96 2.61 1.80
N LEU A 315 1.26 3.58 0.91
CA LEU A 315 0.38 4.01 -0.19
C LEU A 315 0.07 2.89 -1.20
N THR A 316 1.02 1.99 -1.43
CA THR A 316 0.85 0.91 -2.43
C THR A 316 0.04 -0.28 -1.92
N ILE A 317 -0.04 -0.50 -0.61
CA ILE A 317 -0.60 -1.73 -0.03
C ILE A 317 -1.95 -1.47 0.63
N ILE A 318 -1.99 -0.69 1.70
CA ILE A 318 -3.17 -0.58 2.57
C ILE A 318 -4.42 -0.04 1.86
N PRO A 319 -4.37 1.10 1.14
CA PRO A 319 -5.57 1.63 0.51
C PRO A 319 -6.09 0.76 -0.63
N LYS A 320 -5.19 0.06 -1.33
CA LYS A 320 -5.60 -0.83 -2.42
C LYS A 320 -6.34 -2.06 -1.91
N ILE A 321 -5.91 -2.62 -0.78
CA ILE A 321 -6.61 -3.76 -0.16
C ILE A 321 -8.04 -3.37 0.17
N SER A 322 -8.22 -2.31 0.96
CA SER A 322 -9.54 -1.90 1.44
C SER A 322 -10.51 -1.55 0.31
N ILE A 323 -10.04 -0.83 -0.71
CA ILE A 323 -10.88 -0.45 -1.85
C ILE A 323 -11.21 -1.65 -2.75
N LEU A 324 -10.27 -2.58 -2.98
CA LEU A 324 -10.53 -3.78 -3.77
C LEU A 324 -11.54 -4.70 -3.09
N ILE A 325 -11.48 -4.81 -1.76
CA ILE A 325 -12.45 -5.58 -0.99
C ILE A 325 -13.83 -4.95 -1.08
N LEU A 326 -13.94 -3.64 -0.94
CA LEU A 326 -15.21 -2.93 -1.10
C LEU A 326 -15.78 -3.10 -2.51
N LEU A 327 -14.94 -2.99 -3.56
CA LEU A 327 -15.39 -3.22 -4.93
C LEU A 327 -15.91 -4.64 -5.15
N LEU A 328 -15.27 -5.63 -4.51
CA LEU A 328 -15.77 -7.00 -4.54
C LEU A 328 -17.15 -7.09 -3.90
N ASP A 329 -17.34 -6.51 -2.72
CA ASP A 329 -18.60 -6.54 -1.98
C ASP A 329 -19.72 -5.87 -2.78
N LEU A 330 -19.49 -4.66 -3.27
CA LEU A 330 -20.45 -3.93 -4.11
C LEU A 330 -20.84 -4.72 -5.38
N TYR A 331 -19.88 -5.38 -6.02
CA TYR A 331 -20.12 -6.10 -7.27
C TYR A 331 -20.87 -7.42 -7.04
N LEU A 332 -20.57 -8.13 -5.94
CA LEU A 332 -21.29 -9.36 -5.57
C LEU A 332 -22.78 -9.13 -5.37
N HIS A 333 -23.15 -8.08 -4.68
CA HIS A 333 -24.54 -7.76 -4.42
C HIS A 333 -25.32 -7.38 -5.69
N ILE A 334 -24.68 -6.75 -6.67
CA ILE A 334 -25.29 -6.41 -7.94
C ILE A 334 -25.61 -7.67 -8.78
N ASP A 335 -24.70 -8.66 -8.83
CA ASP A 335 -24.88 -9.89 -9.61
C ASP A 335 -25.98 -10.82 -9.07
N ILE A 336 -26.20 -10.84 -7.75
CA ILE A 336 -27.31 -11.61 -7.15
C ILE A 336 -28.65 -11.16 -7.72
N ILE A 337 -28.79 -9.89 -8.03
CA ILE A 337 -30.03 -9.30 -8.59
C ILE A 337 -30.29 -9.84 -10.00
N ASP A 338 -29.27 -9.92 -10.87
CA ASP A 338 -29.41 -10.41 -12.23
C ASP A 338 -29.72 -11.90 -12.29
N GLN A 339 -29.20 -12.70 -11.39
CA GLN A 339 -29.54 -14.13 -11.31
C GLN A 339 -31.01 -14.35 -10.96
N LEU A 340 -31.59 -13.50 -10.11
CA LEU A 340 -33.02 -13.50 -9.82
C LEU A 340 -33.86 -13.05 -11.04
N ALA A 341 -33.33 -12.11 -11.84
CA ALA A 341 -34.00 -11.60 -13.06
C ALA A 341 -33.93 -12.56 -14.26
N LEU A 342 -32.98 -13.50 -14.29
CA LEU A 342 -32.89 -14.51 -15.38
C LEU A 342 -34.09 -15.45 -15.51
N PHE A 343 -34.94 -15.54 -14.48
CA PHE A 343 -36.22 -16.27 -14.58
C PHE A 343 -37.27 -15.58 -15.47
N SER A 344 -37.05 -14.33 -15.91
CA SER A 344 -37.97 -13.51 -16.67
C SER A 344 -37.44 -13.13 -18.07
N LYS A 345 -36.92 -14.09 -18.85
CA LYS A 345 -36.50 -13.85 -20.23
C LYS A 345 -37.67 -13.48 -21.12
N LEU A 346 -37.92 -12.20 -21.33
CA LEU A 346 -38.67 -11.68 -22.50
C LEU A 346 -38.07 -10.35 -22.96
N ASN A 347 -37.43 -10.45 -24.10
CA ASN A 347 -37.07 -9.48 -25.13
C ASN A 347 -37.46 -8.01 -24.88
N THR A 348 -36.46 -7.15 -24.56
CA THR A 348 -36.29 -5.82 -25.17
C THR A 348 -34.91 -5.29 -24.80
N PHE A 349 -34.31 -4.43 -25.61
CA PHE A 349 -33.02 -3.75 -25.46
C PHE A 349 -32.94 -2.93 -24.15
N LYS A 350 -32.87 -3.58 -22.98
CA LYS A 350 -32.57 -2.94 -21.70
C LYS A 350 -31.16 -3.29 -21.35
N LEU A 351 -30.31 -2.27 -21.27
CA LEU A 351 -28.95 -2.37 -20.77
C LEU A 351 -28.99 -2.88 -19.32
N ASN A 352 -28.58 -4.11 -19.09
CA ASN A 352 -28.47 -4.67 -17.77
C ASN A 352 -27.34 -3.94 -17.04
N ILE A 353 -27.60 -3.49 -15.82
CA ILE A 353 -26.63 -2.72 -15.00
C ILE A 353 -25.33 -3.49 -14.84
N ASP A 354 -25.44 -4.79 -14.59
CA ASP A 354 -24.31 -5.71 -14.46
C ASP A 354 -23.45 -5.79 -15.69
N GLU A 355 -24.05 -5.92 -16.87
CA GLU A 355 -23.29 -6.01 -18.10
C GLU A 355 -22.42 -4.76 -18.32
N VAL A 356 -22.94 -3.58 -17.99
CA VAL A 356 -22.19 -2.35 -18.18
C VAL A 356 -21.07 -2.19 -17.15
N ILE A 357 -21.31 -2.49 -15.88
CA ILE A 357 -20.25 -2.48 -14.87
C ILE A 357 -19.18 -3.52 -15.22
N LYS A 358 -19.59 -4.69 -15.66
CA LYS A 358 -18.70 -5.74 -16.15
C LYS A 358 -17.85 -5.27 -17.33
N TYR A 359 -18.46 -4.64 -18.35
CA TYR A 359 -17.70 -4.07 -19.47
C TYR A 359 -16.77 -2.95 -19.03
N LEU A 360 -17.18 -2.11 -18.09
CA LEU A 360 -16.33 -1.08 -17.52
C LEU A 360 -15.10 -1.70 -16.84
N LEU A 361 -15.27 -2.73 -16.03
CA LEU A 361 -14.18 -3.47 -15.39
C LEU A 361 -13.29 -4.19 -16.41
N LEU A 362 -13.85 -4.80 -17.45
CA LEU A 362 -13.09 -5.45 -18.52
C LEU A 362 -12.26 -4.45 -19.33
N ILE A 363 -12.83 -3.29 -19.68
CA ILE A 363 -12.12 -2.23 -20.42
C ILE A 363 -10.99 -1.64 -19.56
N THR A 364 -11.26 -1.34 -18.31
CA THR A 364 -10.23 -0.82 -17.41
C THR A 364 -9.14 -1.85 -17.10
N SER A 365 -9.48 -3.14 -17.01
CA SER A 365 -8.48 -4.20 -16.87
C SER A 365 -7.58 -4.29 -18.10
N LEU A 366 -8.15 -4.23 -19.30
CA LEU A 366 -7.42 -4.29 -20.56
C LEU A 366 -6.46 -3.10 -20.70
N PHE A 367 -6.94 -1.88 -20.45
CA PHE A 367 -6.07 -0.69 -20.50
C PHE A 367 -4.97 -0.72 -19.44
N SER A 368 -5.27 -1.18 -18.21
CA SER A 368 -4.27 -1.27 -17.16
C SER A 368 -3.19 -2.31 -17.46
N LEU A 369 -3.53 -3.42 -18.06
CA LEU A 369 -2.57 -4.42 -18.54
C LEU A 369 -1.64 -3.82 -19.60
N ILE A 370 -2.19 -3.22 -20.64
CA ILE A 370 -1.40 -2.69 -21.77
C ILE A 370 -0.53 -1.51 -21.33
N ILE A 371 -1.11 -0.50 -20.68
CA ILE A 371 -0.39 0.71 -20.29
C ILE A 371 0.68 0.39 -19.24
N GLY A 372 0.34 -0.41 -18.22
CA GLY A 372 1.27 -0.80 -17.18
C GLY A 372 2.51 -1.53 -17.70
N SER A 373 2.37 -2.38 -18.70
CA SER A 373 3.50 -3.12 -19.30
C SER A 373 4.30 -2.27 -20.29
N VAL A 374 3.64 -1.62 -21.25
CA VAL A 374 4.31 -0.89 -22.34
C VAL A 374 5.04 0.34 -21.79
N VAL A 375 4.39 1.14 -20.96
CA VAL A 375 5.01 2.35 -20.40
C VAL A 375 6.08 1.98 -19.36
N GLY A 376 5.91 0.86 -18.64
CA GLY A 376 6.92 0.32 -17.72
C GLY A 376 8.27 0.05 -18.38
N LEU A 377 8.30 -0.41 -19.62
CA LEU A 377 9.55 -0.67 -20.38
C LEU A 377 10.46 0.57 -20.52
N ALA A 378 9.86 1.75 -20.70
CA ALA A 378 10.57 3.00 -20.94
C ALA A 378 11.15 3.63 -19.66
N GLN A 379 10.82 3.10 -18.48
CA GLN A 379 11.20 3.73 -17.22
C GLN A 379 12.64 3.38 -16.81
N ASN A 380 13.37 4.40 -16.33
CA ASN A 380 14.72 4.26 -15.77
C ASN A 380 14.76 4.48 -14.25
N ARG A 381 13.69 5.01 -13.67
CA ARG A 381 13.54 5.20 -12.21
C ARG A 381 12.84 3.99 -11.61
N ILE A 382 13.43 3.41 -10.54
CA ILE A 382 12.94 2.15 -9.95
C ILE A 382 11.52 2.27 -9.39
N LYS A 383 11.21 3.32 -8.62
CA LYS A 383 9.89 3.52 -8.04
C LYS A 383 8.81 3.73 -9.10
N ARG A 384 9.14 4.48 -10.16
CA ARG A 384 8.22 4.72 -11.27
C ARG A 384 7.95 3.45 -12.07
N LEU A 385 8.98 2.64 -12.30
CA LEU A 385 8.81 1.32 -12.92
C LEU A 385 7.92 0.41 -12.07
N LEU A 386 8.15 0.37 -10.74
CA LEU A 386 7.31 -0.40 -9.83
C LEU A 386 5.86 0.13 -9.80
N ALA A 387 5.65 1.44 -9.93
CA ALA A 387 4.31 2.01 -10.06
C ALA A 387 3.58 1.49 -11.30
N TYR A 388 4.22 1.46 -12.47
CA TYR A 388 3.62 0.88 -13.66
C TYR A 388 3.42 -0.63 -13.54
N SER A 389 4.31 -1.33 -12.86
CA SER A 389 4.10 -2.75 -12.54
C SER A 389 2.86 -2.95 -11.66
N THR A 390 2.63 -2.08 -10.66
CA THR A 390 1.40 -2.18 -9.84
C THR A 390 0.14 -1.94 -10.66
N ILE A 391 0.16 -1.05 -11.66
CA ILE A 391 -0.97 -0.82 -12.58
C ILE A 391 -1.27 -2.09 -13.38
N SER A 392 -0.24 -2.77 -13.90
CA SER A 392 -0.43 -4.03 -14.63
C SER A 392 -0.99 -5.15 -13.74
N HIS A 393 -0.53 -5.26 -12.47
CA HIS A 393 -1.08 -6.23 -11.51
C HIS A 393 -2.54 -5.93 -11.14
N ILE A 394 -2.91 -4.65 -11.00
CA ILE A 394 -4.32 -4.24 -10.82
C ILE A 394 -5.16 -4.68 -12.02
N GLY A 395 -4.61 -4.62 -13.25
CA GLY A 395 -5.29 -5.12 -14.44
C GLY A 395 -5.66 -6.60 -14.34
N PHE A 396 -4.78 -7.47 -13.84
CA PHE A 396 -5.10 -8.88 -13.57
C PHE A 396 -6.18 -9.04 -12.47
N ILE A 397 -6.09 -8.25 -11.41
CA ILE A 397 -7.06 -8.29 -10.30
C ILE A 397 -8.45 -7.86 -10.79
N LEU A 398 -8.54 -6.77 -11.56
CA LEU A 398 -9.81 -6.30 -12.12
C LEU A 398 -10.40 -7.28 -13.16
N LEU A 399 -9.54 -7.97 -13.92
CA LEU A 399 -9.98 -9.02 -14.82
C LEU A 399 -10.65 -10.16 -14.06
N ALA A 400 -10.04 -10.61 -12.95
CA ALA A 400 -10.61 -11.64 -12.11
C ALA A 400 -11.95 -11.21 -11.50
N LEU A 401 -12.07 -9.95 -11.08
CA LEU A 401 -13.31 -9.38 -10.55
C LEU A 401 -14.41 -9.33 -11.62
N ALA A 402 -14.09 -8.90 -12.85
CA ALA A 402 -15.06 -8.75 -13.93
C ALA A 402 -15.69 -10.07 -14.42
N ILE A 403 -15.01 -11.21 -14.25
CA ILE A 403 -15.51 -12.53 -14.72
C ILE A 403 -16.62 -13.06 -13.82
N HIS A 404 -16.60 -12.74 -12.54
CA HIS A 404 -17.64 -13.03 -11.55
C HIS A 404 -18.11 -14.50 -11.45
N THR A 405 -17.17 -15.43 -11.37
CA THR A 405 -17.45 -16.84 -11.05
C THR A 405 -16.84 -17.21 -9.72
N LYS A 406 -17.34 -18.22 -9.01
CA LYS A 406 -16.73 -18.70 -7.75
C LYS A 406 -15.22 -18.88 -7.89
N GLN A 407 -14.79 -19.43 -9.03
CA GLN A 407 -13.38 -19.64 -9.31
C GLN A 407 -12.61 -18.35 -9.60
N SER A 408 -13.25 -17.35 -10.21
CA SER A 408 -12.60 -16.06 -10.46
C SER A 408 -12.44 -15.23 -9.16
N ILE A 409 -13.38 -15.32 -8.24
CA ILE A 409 -13.27 -14.66 -6.93
C ILE A 409 -12.20 -15.32 -6.06
N ASP A 410 -12.08 -16.66 -6.10
CA ASP A 410 -10.95 -17.36 -5.48
C ASP A 410 -9.62 -16.85 -6.06
N SER A 411 -9.51 -16.75 -7.39
CA SER A 411 -8.32 -16.22 -8.05
C SER A 411 -8.04 -14.74 -7.72
N PHE A 412 -9.08 -13.93 -7.53
CA PHE A 412 -9.00 -12.53 -7.12
C PHE A 412 -8.38 -12.39 -5.72
N ILE A 413 -8.90 -13.11 -4.73
CA ILE A 413 -8.40 -13.08 -3.35
C ILE A 413 -6.96 -13.59 -3.31
N PHE A 414 -6.66 -14.70 -4.00
CA PHE A 414 -5.32 -15.26 -4.08
C PHE A 414 -4.33 -14.27 -4.71
N TYR A 415 -4.73 -13.58 -5.76
CA TYR A 415 -3.87 -12.58 -6.42
C TYR A 415 -3.58 -11.37 -5.53
N ILE A 416 -4.56 -10.91 -4.75
CA ILE A 416 -4.35 -9.83 -3.77
C ILE A 416 -3.30 -10.25 -2.73
N ILE A 417 -3.40 -11.44 -2.16
CA ILE A 417 -2.44 -11.96 -1.16
C ILE A 417 -1.04 -12.00 -1.76
N GLN A 418 -0.90 -12.56 -2.96
CA GLN A 418 0.38 -12.64 -3.65
C GLN A 418 0.97 -11.24 -3.93
N TYR A 419 0.14 -10.31 -4.43
CA TYR A 419 0.54 -8.94 -4.74
C TYR A 419 1.10 -8.23 -3.50
N ILE A 420 0.45 -8.40 -2.36
CA ILE A 420 0.87 -7.78 -1.10
C ILE A 420 2.21 -8.32 -0.63
N ILE A 421 2.37 -9.65 -0.57
CA ILE A 421 3.59 -10.30 -0.11
C ILE A 421 4.79 -9.88 -0.97
N THR A 422 4.63 -9.88 -2.29
CA THR A 422 5.71 -9.54 -3.21
C THR A 422 6.08 -8.07 -3.18
N ASN A 423 5.10 -7.16 -3.20
CA ASN A 423 5.36 -5.71 -3.15
C ASN A 423 5.97 -5.28 -1.82
N LEU A 424 5.44 -5.78 -0.70
CA LEU A 424 6.00 -5.49 0.62
C LEU A 424 7.47 -5.87 0.65
N ASN A 425 7.80 -7.08 0.21
CA ASN A 425 9.18 -7.56 0.22
C ASN A 425 10.09 -6.72 -0.70
N ILE A 426 9.64 -6.37 -1.91
CA ILE A 426 10.40 -5.52 -2.84
C ILE A 426 10.76 -4.18 -2.21
N PHE A 427 9.79 -3.50 -1.62
CA PHE A 427 10.05 -2.19 -1.01
C PHE A 427 10.94 -2.29 0.24
N LEU A 428 10.79 -3.33 1.07
CA LEU A 428 11.69 -3.58 2.20
C LEU A 428 13.13 -3.79 1.74
N ILE A 429 13.33 -4.52 0.66
CA ILE A 429 14.66 -4.74 0.07
C ILE A 429 15.22 -3.44 -0.51
N ILE A 430 14.42 -2.59 -1.15
CA ILE A 430 14.87 -1.27 -1.65
C ILE A 430 15.33 -0.39 -0.50
N ILE A 431 14.62 -0.38 0.63
CA ILE A 431 15.07 0.33 1.84
C ILE A 431 16.40 -0.25 2.33
N ALA A 432 16.54 -1.57 2.41
CA ALA A 432 17.78 -2.20 2.82
C ALA A 432 18.97 -1.80 1.93
N PHE A 433 18.78 -1.78 0.60
CA PHE A 433 19.80 -1.32 -0.34
C PHE A 433 20.12 0.17 -0.17
N SER A 434 19.14 1.02 0.12
CA SER A 434 19.40 2.45 0.35
C SER A 434 20.34 2.68 1.53
N TYR A 435 20.22 1.91 2.61
CA TYR A 435 21.16 1.95 3.74
C TYR A 435 22.56 1.45 3.36
N LEU A 436 22.66 0.33 2.66
CA LEU A 436 23.94 -0.29 2.30
C LEU A 436 24.75 0.57 1.32
N ILE A 437 24.11 1.11 0.27
CA ILE A 437 24.77 1.91 -0.76
C ILE A 437 25.23 3.26 -0.16
N ASN A 438 24.42 3.91 0.64
CA ASN A 438 24.80 5.19 1.25
C ASN A 438 26.00 5.05 2.20
N ARG A 439 26.14 3.93 2.91
CA ARG A 439 27.31 3.65 3.76
C ARG A 439 28.58 3.46 2.92
N SER A 440 28.53 2.74 1.81
CA SER A 440 29.69 2.50 0.96
C SER A 440 30.27 3.78 0.34
N ILE A 441 29.43 4.78 0.09
CA ILE A 441 29.83 6.07 -0.50
C ILE A 441 30.39 7.04 0.56
N ASN A 442 29.93 6.96 1.80
CA ASN A 442 30.10 8.01 2.82
C ASN A 442 31.06 7.65 3.96
N ASN A 443 32.09 6.81 3.74
CA ASN A 443 33.09 6.47 4.78
C ASN A 443 33.73 7.68 5.49
N ASN A 444 33.55 8.91 4.99
CA ASN A 444 34.12 10.14 5.57
C ASN A 444 33.13 11.28 5.82
N GLN A 445 31.85 11.17 5.44
CA GLN A 445 30.86 12.24 5.69
C GLN A 445 29.47 11.64 5.91
N LEU A 446 28.97 11.76 7.13
CA LEU A 446 27.62 11.39 7.57
C LEU A 446 26.52 12.26 6.90
N ASN A 447 26.52 12.34 5.59
CA ASN A 447 25.57 13.17 4.86
C ASN A 447 24.48 12.32 4.22
N ASN A 448 23.28 12.45 4.76
CA ASN A 448 21.99 12.19 4.13
C ASN A 448 21.84 10.81 3.46
N ILE A 449 21.16 9.89 4.11
CA ILE A 449 20.69 8.64 3.48
C ILE A 449 19.68 9.06 2.40
N LYS A 450 20.08 8.89 1.13
CA LYS A 450 19.23 9.21 -0.03
C LYS A 450 18.51 7.94 -0.48
N ASP A 451 17.24 8.09 -0.82
CA ASP A 451 16.47 7.03 -1.48
C ASP A 451 17.10 6.67 -2.84
N ILE A 452 17.10 5.39 -3.17
CA ILE A 452 17.49 4.90 -4.49
C ILE A 452 16.46 5.37 -5.51
N ARG A 453 16.93 6.08 -6.54
CA ARG A 453 16.06 6.61 -7.59
C ARG A 453 16.22 5.87 -8.92
N TYR A 454 17.45 5.58 -9.33
CA TYR A 454 17.76 5.02 -10.66
C TYR A 454 18.10 3.54 -10.60
N ILE A 455 17.71 2.81 -11.64
CA ILE A 455 18.07 1.39 -11.81
C ILE A 455 19.59 1.21 -11.89
N SER A 456 20.31 2.20 -12.42
CA SER A 456 21.77 2.17 -12.52
C SER A 456 22.50 2.13 -11.18
N GLU A 457 21.87 2.52 -10.08
CA GLU A 457 22.45 2.49 -8.73
C GLU A 457 22.61 1.06 -8.19
N PHE A 458 21.92 0.10 -8.78
CA PHE A 458 22.03 -1.33 -8.44
C PHE A 458 23.19 -2.07 -9.13
N LYS A 459 23.99 -1.39 -9.97
CA LYS A 459 25.11 -2.04 -10.67
C LYS A 459 26.12 -2.60 -9.66
N GLY A 460 26.51 -3.87 -9.88
CA GLY A 460 27.53 -4.53 -9.07
C GLY A 460 27.08 -4.97 -7.67
N GLN A 461 25.82 -4.74 -7.27
CA GLN A 461 25.34 -5.06 -5.92
C GLN A 461 25.31 -6.58 -5.65
N PHE A 462 25.31 -7.42 -6.66
CA PHE A 462 25.40 -8.87 -6.46
C PHE A 462 26.76 -9.26 -5.82
N TYR A 463 27.83 -8.59 -6.18
CA TYR A 463 29.16 -8.89 -5.64
C TYR A 463 29.37 -8.34 -4.23
N SER A 464 28.74 -7.20 -3.90
CA SER A 464 28.85 -6.60 -2.57
C SER A 464 27.88 -7.20 -1.56
N ASN A 465 26.63 -7.46 -1.96
CA ASN A 465 25.54 -7.94 -1.08
C ASN A 465 24.74 -9.06 -1.74
N PRO A 466 25.30 -10.29 -1.84
CA PRO A 466 24.71 -11.38 -2.65
C PRO A 466 23.34 -11.84 -2.13
N LEU A 467 23.13 -11.95 -0.82
CA LEU A 467 21.87 -12.44 -0.25
C LEU A 467 20.69 -11.51 -0.51
N ILE A 468 20.89 -10.19 -0.35
CA ILE A 468 19.83 -9.20 -0.58
C ILE A 468 19.54 -9.07 -2.08
N SER A 469 20.55 -9.09 -2.94
CA SER A 469 20.36 -9.08 -4.40
C SER A 469 19.64 -10.34 -4.90
N LEU A 470 19.93 -11.50 -4.32
CA LEU A 470 19.24 -12.75 -4.61
C LEU A 470 17.77 -12.69 -4.14
N SER A 471 17.50 -12.19 -2.94
CA SER A 471 16.12 -12.01 -2.44
C SER A 471 15.31 -11.07 -3.33
N PHE A 472 15.93 -9.97 -3.82
CA PHE A 472 15.28 -9.06 -4.75
C PHE A 472 14.99 -9.71 -6.11
N SER A 473 15.94 -10.51 -6.63
CA SER A 473 15.73 -11.22 -7.89
C SER A 473 14.62 -12.26 -7.81
N ILE A 474 14.47 -12.97 -6.69
CA ILE A 474 13.35 -13.90 -6.44
C ILE A 474 12.01 -13.16 -6.48
N CYS A 475 11.92 -12.00 -5.84
CA CYS A 475 10.69 -11.19 -5.88
C CYS A 475 10.36 -10.73 -7.30
N LEU A 476 11.35 -10.25 -8.07
CA LEU A 476 11.16 -9.82 -9.45
C LEU A 476 10.77 -10.99 -10.38
N PHE A 477 11.36 -12.17 -10.21
CA PHE A 477 10.94 -13.38 -10.93
C PHE A 477 9.51 -13.79 -10.56
N SER A 478 9.11 -13.65 -9.30
CA SER A 478 7.73 -13.89 -8.88
C SER A 478 6.77 -12.93 -9.56
N MET A 479 7.07 -11.62 -9.61
CA MET A 479 6.25 -10.64 -10.33
C MET A 479 6.21 -10.90 -11.84
N ALA A 480 7.30 -11.33 -12.44
CA ALA A 480 7.34 -11.76 -13.84
C ALA A 480 6.41 -12.95 -14.10
N GLY A 481 6.20 -13.81 -13.10
CA GLY A 481 5.39 -15.03 -13.22
C GLY A 481 6.19 -16.23 -13.73
N ILE A 482 7.43 -16.39 -13.25
CA ILE A 482 8.27 -17.54 -13.61
C ILE A 482 7.97 -18.70 -12.63
N PRO A 483 7.65 -19.92 -13.15
CA PRO A 483 7.55 -21.09 -12.28
C PRO A 483 8.94 -21.35 -11.62
N PRO A 484 9.03 -21.77 -10.36
CA PRO A 484 7.99 -22.33 -9.48
C PRO A 484 7.41 -21.33 -8.44
N LEU A 485 7.57 -20.02 -8.67
CA LEU A 485 7.23 -18.99 -7.68
C LEU A 485 5.71 -18.72 -7.61
N ILE A 486 5.26 -18.19 -6.47
CA ILE A 486 3.85 -17.91 -6.18
C ILE A 486 3.16 -17.04 -7.25
N GLY A 487 3.89 -16.08 -7.86
CA GLY A 487 3.35 -15.18 -8.88
C GLY A 487 2.95 -15.86 -10.19
N PHE A 488 3.53 -17.01 -10.52
CA PHE A 488 3.09 -17.83 -11.65
C PHE A 488 1.69 -18.38 -11.42
N PHE A 489 1.45 -18.95 -10.26
CA PHE A 489 0.16 -19.56 -9.93
C PHE A 489 -0.96 -18.51 -9.89
N SER A 490 -0.71 -17.31 -9.37
CA SER A 490 -1.71 -16.24 -9.35
C SER A 490 -2.14 -15.81 -10.74
N LYS A 491 -1.20 -15.61 -11.66
CA LYS A 491 -1.52 -15.31 -13.07
C LYS A 491 -2.24 -16.47 -13.75
N GLN A 492 -1.80 -17.70 -13.51
CA GLN A 492 -2.41 -18.89 -14.07
C GLN A 492 -3.88 -19.05 -13.65
N TYR A 493 -4.20 -18.84 -12.36
CA TYR A 493 -5.59 -18.95 -11.88
C TYR A 493 -6.51 -17.90 -12.50
N VAL A 494 -6.05 -16.66 -12.63
CA VAL A 494 -6.82 -15.60 -13.29
C VAL A 494 -7.03 -15.92 -14.78
N LEU A 495 -5.99 -16.34 -15.50
CA LEU A 495 -6.12 -16.72 -16.91
C LEU A 495 -7.02 -17.93 -17.12
N TYR A 496 -6.96 -18.91 -16.22
CA TYR A 496 -7.81 -20.08 -16.27
C TYR A 496 -9.29 -19.72 -16.08
N SER A 497 -9.60 -18.84 -15.13
CA SER A 497 -10.95 -18.34 -14.93
C SER A 497 -11.45 -17.53 -16.14
N ALA A 498 -10.57 -16.72 -16.77
CA ALA A 498 -10.89 -15.96 -17.96
C ALA A 498 -11.23 -16.85 -19.18
N ILE A 499 -10.45 -17.90 -19.38
CA ILE A 499 -10.70 -18.86 -20.48
C ILE A 499 -12.00 -19.62 -20.24
N LYS A 500 -12.26 -20.08 -19.00
CA LYS A 500 -13.53 -20.74 -18.67
C LYS A 500 -14.74 -19.81 -18.83
N GLY A 501 -14.59 -18.53 -18.51
CA GLY A 501 -15.61 -17.51 -18.70
C GLY A 501 -15.83 -17.08 -20.15
N GLY A 502 -15.06 -17.62 -21.13
CA GLY A 502 -15.18 -17.29 -22.56
C GLY A 502 -14.47 -16.00 -22.98
N TYR A 503 -13.70 -15.34 -22.10
CA TYR A 503 -12.98 -14.09 -22.40
C TYR A 503 -11.62 -14.34 -23.06
N TYR A 504 -11.59 -15.08 -24.16
CA TYR A 504 -10.37 -15.51 -24.86
C TYR A 504 -9.50 -14.33 -25.31
N PHE A 505 -10.11 -13.25 -25.82
CA PHE A 505 -9.38 -12.08 -26.33
C PHE A 505 -8.57 -11.38 -25.22
N ILE A 506 -9.19 -11.14 -24.07
CA ILE A 506 -8.50 -10.47 -22.95
C ILE A 506 -7.45 -11.41 -22.33
N ALA A 507 -7.74 -12.72 -22.24
CA ALA A 507 -6.77 -13.70 -21.77
C ALA A 507 -5.54 -13.75 -22.68
N PHE A 508 -5.70 -13.69 -24.00
CA PHE A 508 -4.59 -13.63 -24.95
C PHE A 508 -3.74 -12.37 -24.74
N ILE A 509 -4.37 -11.19 -24.62
CA ILE A 509 -3.66 -9.93 -24.33
C ILE A 509 -2.92 -10.02 -22.99
N ALA A 510 -3.55 -10.56 -21.95
CA ALA A 510 -2.93 -10.69 -20.63
C ALA A 510 -1.68 -11.58 -20.66
N ILE A 511 -1.66 -12.65 -21.44
CA ILE A 511 -0.46 -13.47 -21.65
C ILE A 511 0.63 -12.65 -22.35
N PHE A 512 0.30 -11.94 -23.42
CA PHE A 512 1.26 -11.13 -24.18
C PHE A 512 1.89 -10.03 -23.30
N VAL A 513 1.06 -9.34 -22.52
CA VAL A 513 1.45 -8.31 -21.56
C VAL A 513 2.36 -8.88 -20.47
N SER A 514 2.11 -10.11 -20.00
CA SER A 514 2.96 -10.75 -18.99
C SER A 514 4.37 -11.00 -19.49
N VAL A 515 4.54 -11.33 -20.78
CA VAL A 515 5.86 -11.49 -21.42
C VAL A 515 6.57 -10.13 -21.54
N ILE A 516 5.84 -9.08 -21.93
CA ILE A 516 6.39 -7.73 -21.97
C ILE A 516 6.85 -7.28 -20.57
N SER A 517 6.05 -7.51 -19.56
CA SER A 517 6.39 -7.15 -18.18
C SER A 517 7.60 -7.91 -17.64
N ALA A 518 7.78 -9.17 -18.02
CA ALA A 518 8.97 -9.95 -17.66
C ALA A 518 10.27 -9.30 -18.15
N SER A 519 10.26 -8.64 -19.31
CA SER A 519 11.46 -8.04 -19.90
C SER A 519 12.05 -6.90 -19.06
N TYR A 520 11.23 -6.02 -18.48
CA TYR A 520 11.77 -4.95 -17.62
C TYR A 520 12.21 -5.47 -16.24
N TYR A 521 11.59 -6.52 -15.70
CA TYR A 521 12.10 -7.17 -14.49
C TYR A 521 13.46 -7.82 -14.73
N LEU A 522 13.63 -8.51 -15.86
CA LEU A 522 14.91 -9.08 -16.27
C LEU A 522 15.98 -7.99 -16.49
N LYS A 523 15.60 -6.81 -17.02
CA LYS A 523 16.50 -5.66 -17.14
C LYS A 523 17.06 -5.25 -15.78
N ILE A 524 16.24 -5.20 -14.73
CA ILE A 524 16.70 -4.86 -13.37
C ILE A 524 17.66 -5.96 -12.86
N ILE A 525 17.29 -7.23 -12.99
CA ILE A 525 18.14 -8.36 -12.56
C ILE A 525 19.48 -8.31 -13.26
N LYS A 526 19.52 -8.07 -14.59
CA LYS A 526 20.74 -7.92 -15.34
C LYS A 526 21.66 -6.83 -14.78
N THR A 527 21.11 -5.71 -14.28
CA THR A 527 21.95 -4.62 -13.74
C THR A 527 22.73 -5.02 -12.50
N PHE A 528 22.29 -6.00 -11.70
CA PHE A 528 23.03 -6.49 -10.53
C PHE A 528 24.35 -7.17 -10.90
N PHE A 529 24.40 -7.83 -12.06
CA PHE A 529 25.56 -8.61 -12.53
C PHE A 529 26.51 -7.80 -13.43
N ILE A 530 26.20 -6.53 -13.71
CA ILE A 530 27.10 -5.69 -14.51
C ILE A 530 28.25 -5.23 -13.62
N ASP A 531 29.48 -5.63 -14.01
CA ASP A 531 30.70 -5.18 -13.33
C ASP A 531 30.85 -3.67 -13.42
N VAL A 532 31.13 -3.04 -12.29
CA VAL A 532 31.58 -1.66 -12.25
C VAL A 532 33.06 -1.69 -12.65
N SER A 533 33.39 -1.11 -13.81
CA SER A 533 34.75 -1.07 -14.34
C SER A 533 35.78 -0.71 -13.27
N SER A 534 36.85 -1.51 -13.21
CA SER A 534 37.80 -1.76 -12.14
C SER A 534 38.63 -0.59 -11.58
N ASN A 535 38.31 0.67 -11.91
CA ASN A 535 39.17 1.81 -11.51
C ASN A 535 38.78 2.51 -10.22
N THR A 536 37.61 2.20 -9.66
CA THR A 536 37.16 2.85 -8.39
C THR A 536 36.97 1.88 -7.21
N ASN A 537 37.04 0.56 -7.44
CA ASN A 537 36.63 -0.44 -6.43
C ASN A 537 37.75 -1.28 -5.82
N LYS A 538 39.03 -1.11 -6.23
CA LYS A 538 40.11 -1.83 -5.54
C LYS A 538 40.35 -1.35 -4.10
N GLU A 539 39.95 -0.14 -3.77
CA GLU A 539 40.04 0.37 -2.38
C GLU A 539 38.84 -0.09 -1.53
N VAL A 540 37.67 -0.38 -2.12
CA VAL A 540 36.47 -0.77 -1.38
C VAL A 540 36.46 -2.27 -1.01
N ILE A 541 37.11 -3.12 -1.81
CA ILE A 541 37.12 -4.58 -1.57
C ILE A 541 38.08 -4.98 -0.45
N ASN A 542 39.13 -4.18 -0.17
CA ASN A 542 40.13 -4.52 0.84
C ASN A 542 39.84 -4.00 2.26
N THR A 543 38.74 -3.20 2.44
CA THR A 543 38.32 -2.76 3.78
C THR A 543 37.23 -3.64 4.41
N GLY A 544 36.87 -4.76 3.75
CA GLY A 544 35.76 -5.63 4.10
C GLY A 544 36.00 -6.70 5.14
N SER A 545 37.08 -6.66 5.90
CA SER A 545 37.35 -7.77 6.81
C SER A 545 37.62 -7.39 8.26
N ASN A 546 36.96 -6.44 8.86
CA ASN A 546 36.99 -6.33 10.34
C ASN A 546 35.98 -5.34 10.93
N SER A 547 34.70 -5.46 10.62
CA SER A 547 33.67 -5.00 11.54
C SER A 547 32.39 -5.78 11.27
N ASN A 548 32.05 -6.67 12.18
CA ASN A 548 30.76 -7.36 12.27
C ASN A 548 29.64 -6.38 12.67
N ASP A 549 29.61 -5.20 12.08
CA ASP A 549 28.60 -4.20 12.37
C ASP A 549 27.34 -4.56 11.60
N GLU A 550 26.37 -5.10 12.29
CA GLU A 550 25.02 -5.38 11.80
C GLU A 550 24.34 -4.07 11.34
N ILE A 551 24.39 -3.78 10.05
CA ILE A 551 23.87 -2.54 9.45
C ILE A 551 22.36 -2.53 9.41
N LEU A 552 21.78 -3.70 9.21
CA LEU A 552 20.34 -3.89 9.18
C LEU A 552 19.85 -4.37 10.53
N SER A 553 18.74 -3.84 11.01
CA SER A 553 18.11 -4.39 12.22
C SER A 553 17.76 -5.86 11.99
N ASN A 554 17.95 -6.69 13.03
CA ASN A 554 17.65 -8.12 12.96
C ASN A 554 16.21 -8.38 12.53
N PHE A 555 15.26 -7.51 12.91
CA PHE A 555 13.86 -7.61 12.49
C PHE A 555 13.67 -7.37 11.00
N HIS A 556 14.36 -6.39 10.42
CA HIS A 556 14.25 -6.11 8.98
C HIS A 556 14.80 -7.27 8.16
N SER A 557 15.98 -7.80 8.53
CA SER A 557 16.57 -8.97 7.85
C SER A 557 15.71 -10.22 8.01
N PHE A 558 15.13 -10.43 9.20
CA PHE A 558 14.19 -11.52 9.45
C PHE A 558 12.94 -11.43 8.56
N LEU A 559 12.32 -10.25 8.45
CA LEU A 559 11.14 -10.05 7.60
C LEU A 559 11.44 -10.28 6.11
N ILE A 560 12.56 -9.76 5.60
CA ILE A 560 12.98 -10.02 4.22
C ILE A 560 13.16 -11.52 3.99
N SER A 561 13.84 -12.22 4.91
CA SER A 561 14.08 -13.67 4.76
C SER A 561 12.78 -14.49 4.83
N THR A 562 11.89 -14.20 5.76
CA THR A 562 10.60 -14.92 5.88
C THR A 562 9.71 -14.70 4.65
N LEU A 563 9.61 -13.45 4.14
CA LEU A 563 8.84 -13.16 2.94
C LEU A 563 9.46 -13.77 1.68
N THR A 564 10.79 -13.76 1.52
CA THR A 564 11.44 -14.41 0.38
C THR A 564 11.26 -15.93 0.41
N LEU A 565 11.40 -16.55 1.59
CA LEU A 565 11.17 -17.98 1.73
C LEU A 565 9.70 -18.35 1.49
N SER A 566 8.74 -17.54 1.90
CA SER A 566 7.33 -17.77 1.62
C SER A 566 7.02 -17.73 0.10
N ILE A 567 7.68 -16.84 -0.65
CA ILE A 567 7.55 -16.75 -2.11
C ILE A 567 8.17 -17.98 -2.79
N LEU A 568 9.33 -18.41 -2.33
CA LEU A 568 10.10 -19.51 -2.95
C LEU A 568 9.50 -20.88 -2.62
N PHE A 569 9.14 -21.11 -1.37
CA PHE A 569 8.67 -22.42 -0.90
C PHE A 569 7.16 -22.62 -1.02
N PHE A 570 6.44 -21.68 -1.64
CA PHE A 570 5.00 -21.82 -1.87
C PHE A 570 4.64 -23.14 -2.55
N ILE A 571 5.47 -23.62 -3.50
CA ILE A 571 5.20 -24.85 -4.25
C ILE A 571 5.11 -26.11 -3.38
N PHE A 572 5.85 -26.15 -2.27
CA PHE A 572 5.87 -27.33 -1.40
C PHE A 572 4.57 -27.52 -0.59
N LYS A 573 3.89 -26.41 -0.26
CA LYS A 573 2.65 -26.48 0.52
C LYS A 573 1.65 -25.39 0.08
N PRO A 574 1.15 -25.45 -1.16
CA PRO A 574 0.23 -24.44 -1.68
C PRO A 574 -1.16 -24.51 -1.01
N THR A 575 -1.51 -25.70 -0.45
CA THR A 575 -2.83 -25.98 0.10
C THR A 575 -3.24 -25.03 1.22
N LEU A 576 -2.30 -24.48 2.00
CA LEU A 576 -2.63 -23.55 3.09
C LEU A 576 -3.32 -22.29 2.57
N ILE A 577 -2.72 -21.62 1.58
CA ILE A 577 -3.28 -20.37 1.05
C ILE A 577 -4.49 -20.68 0.15
N LEU A 578 -4.41 -21.72 -0.69
CA LEU A 578 -5.50 -22.08 -1.60
C LEU A 578 -6.77 -22.50 -0.85
N ASN A 579 -6.66 -23.30 0.20
CA ASN A 579 -7.85 -23.69 0.97
C ASN A 579 -8.48 -22.50 1.68
N THR A 580 -7.69 -21.55 2.21
CA THR A 580 -8.24 -20.34 2.84
C THR A 580 -8.96 -19.44 1.83
N THR A 581 -8.40 -19.24 0.61
CA THR A 581 -9.04 -18.44 -0.43
C THR A 581 -10.32 -19.11 -0.95
N GLN A 582 -10.32 -20.44 -1.11
CA GLN A 582 -11.51 -21.20 -1.50
C GLN A 582 -12.62 -21.12 -0.44
N LEU A 583 -12.28 -21.26 0.83
CA LEU A 583 -13.26 -21.10 1.91
C LEU A 583 -13.87 -19.70 1.92
N LEU A 584 -13.06 -18.67 1.73
CA LEU A 584 -13.53 -17.29 1.63
C LEU A 584 -14.43 -17.07 0.40
N SER A 585 -14.07 -17.61 -0.76
CA SER A 585 -14.90 -17.49 -1.96
C SER A 585 -16.24 -18.22 -1.83
N ILE A 586 -16.26 -19.41 -1.23
CA ILE A 586 -17.50 -20.15 -0.98
C ILE A 586 -18.41 -19.42 0.01
N SER A 587 -17.82 -18.85 1.09
CA SER A 587 -18.61 -18.09 2.07
C SER A 587 -19.23 -16.83 1.48
N LEU A 588 -18.56 -16.15 0.54
CA LEU A 588 -19.10 -14.98 -0.18
C LEU A 588 -20.33 -15.31 -1.06
N PHE A 589 -20.38 -16.50 -1.66
CA PHE A 589 -21.53 -16.90 -2.48
C PHE A 589 -22.68 -17.56 -1.70
N ASN A 590 -22.45 -17.90 -0.44
CA ASN A 590 -23.48 -18.51 0.41
C ASN A 590 -24.25 -17.45 1.24
N HIS A 591 -23.87 -16.18 1.12
CA HIS A 591 -24.62 -15.04 1.62
C HIS A 591 -25.59 -14.56 0.56
#